data_a82b7972ca4fe4065db0dee16668f147
#
_entry.id   a82b7972ca4fe4065db0dee16668f147
#
_cell.length_a   1.000
_cell.length_b   1.000
_cell.length_c   1.000
_cell.angle_alpha   90.00
_cell.angle_beta   90.00
_cell.angle_gamma   90.00
#
_symmetry.space_group_name_H-M   'P 1'
#
loop_
_entity.id
_entity.type
_entity.pdbx_description
1 polymer ?
#
loop_
_entity_poly.entity_id
_entity_poly.type
_entity_poly.pdbx_seq_one_letter_code
_entity_poly.pdbx_strand_id
1 'polypeptide(L)'
;TIYFTISPITTASSELLARTTPTAWDVLIALFGGLAGIIGQTRKEKSNVIPGVAIATALMPPLCTAGYGLARHRLDYFGGALYLFFINSFFICLAAIVVLKFLRLPHGNDISPKALKKIHRNIAFITVITMLPSIYLGYDIVKKTMDNSSAEKFITENFDFDGTQIVQKTIDTDKRMIEVALLGKKISTADTKALQSELKAFGLGDYKLVITQTEVESGVTADEVEKMLEKNA
;
A
#
# COMPACT_ATOMS: atom_id res chain seq x y z
N THR A 1 -8.05 2.75 -19.89
CA THR A 1 -7.21 2.11 -20.93
C THR A 1 -7.18 2.96 -22.20
N ILE A 2 -8.31 3.16 -22.90
CA ILE A 2 -8.38 3.89 -24.19
C ILE A 2 -7.69 5.26 -24.13
N TYR A 3 -7.99 6.08 -23.11
CA TYR A 3 -7.33 7.35 -22.90
C TYR A 3 -5.80 7.25 -22.86
N PHE A 4 -5.26 6.31 -22.09
CA PHE A 4 -3.81 6.15 -21.94
C PHE A 4 -3.13 5.51 -23.16
N THR A 5 -3.88 4.81 -24.01
CA THR A 5 -3.35 4.30 -25.28
C THR A 5 -3.13 5.44 -26.29
N ILE A 6 -4.00 6.44 -26.28
CA ILE A 6 -3.96 7.57 -27.21
C ILE A 6 -3.11 8.72 -26.66
N SER A 7 -3.03 8.81 -25.32
CA SER A 7 -2.32 9.91 -24.62
C SER A 7 -0.81 9.87 -24.86
N PRO A 8 -0.15 11.04 -25.03
CA PRO A 8 1.30 11.14 -25.11
C PRO A 8 2.01 10.92 -23.75
N ILE A 9 1.26 10.74 -22.64
CA ILE A 9 1.83 10.48 -21.31
C ILE A 9 2.44 9.09 -21.30
N THR A 10 3.77 9.03 -21.44
CA THR A 10 4.52 7.77 -21.46
C THR A 10 5.04 7.35 -20.10
N THR A 11 5.34 8.32 -19.23
CA THR A 11 5.88 8.09 -17.89
C THR A 11 4.78 8.06 -16.84
N ALA A 12 4.88 7.12 -15.90
CA ALA A 12 3.96 7.07 -14.76
C ALA A 12 4.28 8.24 -13.82
N SER A 13 3.25 9.03 -13.48
CA SER A 13 3.38 10.04 -12.43
C SER A 13 3.49 9.38 -11.05
N SER A 14 4.05 10.11 -10.08
CA SER A 14 4.12 9.65 -8.67
C SER A 14 2.74 9.30 -8.12
N GLU A 15 1.70 10.01 -8.51
CA GLU A 15 0.31 9.74 -8.12
C GLU A 15 -0.21 8.39 -8.64
N LEU A 16 0.16 8.01 -9.87
CA LEU A 16 -0.20 6.71 -10.43
C LEU A 16 0.56 5.59 -9.71
N LEU A 17 1.86 5.79 -9.44
CA LEU A 17 2.68 4.81 -8.72
C LEU A 17 2.20 4.61 -7.29
N ALA A 18 1.80 5.67 -6.58
CA ALA A 18 1.24 5.58 -5.23
C ALA A 18 -0.02 4.70 -5.14
N ARG A 19 -0.72 4.46 -6.25
CA ARG A 19 -1.91 3.60 -6.31
C ARG A 19 -1.63 2.15 -6.71
N THR A 20 -0.38 1.80 -6.93
CA THR A 20 0.03 0.42 -7.24
C THR A 20 0.37 -0.41 -6.00
N THR A 21 0.65 0.25 -4.88
CA THR A 21 1.00 -0.39 -3.61
C THR A 21 0.01 0.03 -2.52
N PRO A 22 -0.96 -0.82 -2.17
CA PRO A 22 -1.91 -0.54 -1.09
C PRO A 22 -1.22 -0.34 0.26
N THR A 23 -1.76 0.57 1.05
CA THR A 23 -1.29 0.88 2.38
C THR A 23 -2.40 0.70 3.42
N ALA A 24 -2.03 0.61 4.71
CA ALA A 24 -3.02 0.57 5.80
C ALA A 24 -3.91 1.83 5.82
N TRP A 25 -3.39 2.96 5.35
CA TRP A 25 -4.14 4.21 5.25
C TRP A 25 -5.27 4.14 4.23
N ASP A 26 -5.05 3.45 3.10
CA ASP A 26 -6.09 3.26 2.08
C ASP A 26 -7.28 2.48 2.65
N VAL A 27 -7.02 1.46 3.48
CA VAL A 27 -8.04 0.69 4.19
C VAL A 27 -8.86 1.58 5.12
N LEU A 28 -8.21 2.45 5.90
CA LEU A 28 -8.90 3.38 6.80
C LEU A 28 -9.73 4.41 6.02
N ILE A 29 -9.18 4.95 4.94
CA ILE A 29 -9.89 5.89 4.06
C ILE A 29 -11.13 5.23 3.46
N ALA A 30 -11.01 4.00 2.98
CA ALA A 30 -12.14 3.24 2.42
C ALA A 30 -13.21 2.96 3.48
N LEU A 31 -12.81 2.57 4.70
CA LEU A 31 -13.72 2.33 5.81
C LEU A 31 -14.48 3.59 6.21
N PHE A 32 -13.77 4.68 6.49
CA PHE A 32 -14.40 5.95 6.89
C PHE A 32 -15.21 6.58 5.75
N GLY A 33 -14.73 6.49 4.51
CA GLY A 33 -15.47 6.93 3.33
C GLY A 33 -16.78 6.14 3.15
N GLY A 34 -16.73 4.82 3.37
CA GLY A 34 -17.91 3.95 3.37
C GLY A 34 -18.90 4.30 4.49
N LEU A 35 -18.41 4.55 5.71
CA LEU A 35 -19.24 5.02 6.83
C LEU A 35 -19.94 6.35 6.49
N ALA A 36 -19.19 7.34 6.02
CA ALA A 36 -19.75 8.63 5.63
C ALA A 36 -20.79 8.50 4.51
N GLY A 37 -20.48 7.63 3.51
CA GLY A 37 -21.38 7.35 2.40
C GLY A 37 -22.73 6.79 2.85
N ILE A 38 -22.72 5.74 3.67
CA ILE A 38 -23.96 5.09 4.12
C ILE A 38 -24.75 5.97 5.09
N ILE A 39 -24.08 6.72 5.97
CA ILE A 39 -24.74 7.68 6.87
C ILE A 39 -25.44 8.76 6.05
N GLY A 40 -24.81 9.26 4.98
CA GLY A 40 -25.42 10.23 4.06
C GLY A 40 -26.69 9.71 3.39
N GLN A 41 -26.72 8.42 3.01
CA GLN A 41 -27.88 7.77 2.39
C GLN A 41 -29.01 7.44 3.37
N THR A 42 -28.70 7.28 4.65
CA THR A 42 -29.69 6.88 5.67
C THR A 42 -30.40 8.08 6.33
N ARG A 43 -30.01 9.30 6.02
CA ARG A 43 -30.66 10.50 6.53
C ARG A 43 -32.02 10.76 5.89
N LYS A 44 -32.89 11.51 6.59
CA LYS A 44 -34.23 11.89 6.12
C LYS A 44 -34.20 12.71 4.82
N GLU A 45 -33.28 13.63 4.71
CA GLU A 45 -32.98 14.36 3.47
C GLU A 45 -31.92 13.56 2.69
N LYS A 46 -32.38 12.77 1.74
CA LYS A 46 -31.54 11.92 0.91
C LYS A 46 -30.76 12.77 -0.09
N SER A 47 -29.47 12.89 0.09
CA SER A 47 -28.56 13.41 -0.92
C SER A 47 -27.65 12.27 -1.41
N ASN A 48 -27.73 11.93 -2.70
CA ASN A 48 -26.86 10.93 -3.31
C ASN A 48 -25.49 11.51 -3.68
N VAL A 49 -25.31 12.82 -3.57
CA VAL A 49 -24.08 13.51 -3.99
C VAL A 49 -22.93 13.18 -3.06
N ILE A 50 -23.12 13.32 -1.74
CA ILE A 50 -22.05 13.09 -0.76
C ILE A 50 -21.55 11.63 -0.80
N PRO A 51 -22.43 10.59 -0.72
CA PRO A 51 -22.01 9.21 -0.85
C PRO A 51 -21.35 8.91 -2.20
N GLY A 52 -21.91 9.45 -3.27
CA GLY A 52 -21.37 9.27 -4.62
C GLY A 52 -19.93 9.78 -4.74
N VAL A 53 -19.65 10.99 -4.24
CA VAL A 53 -18.31 11.57 -4.22
C VAL A 53 -17.36 10.74 -3.35
N ALA A 54 -17.77 10.35 -2.14
CA ALA A 54 -16.94 9.58 -1.22
C ALA A 54 -16.51 8.22 -1.83
N ILE A 55 -17.44 7.53 -2.49
CA ILE A 55 -17.15 6.26 -3.17
C ILE A 55 -16.27 6.49 -4.41
N ALA A 56 -16.59 7.49 -5.22
CA ALA A 56 -15.83 7.80 -6.42
C ALA A 56 -14.38 8.16 -6.13
N THR A 57 -14.10 8.94 -5.10
CA THR A 57 -12.74 9.33 -4.70
C THR A 57 -11.90 8.14 -4.24
N ALA A 58 -12.51 7.12 -3.64
CA ALA A 58 -11.82 5.91 -3.20
C ALA A 58 -11.60 4.88 -4.33
N LEU A 59 -12.51 4.78 -5.31
CA LEU A 59 -12.50 3.72 -6.31
C LEU A 59 -11.97 4.16 -7.68
N MET A 60 -12.20 5.40 -8.08
CA MET A 60 -11.83 5.87 -9.41
C MET A 60 -10.30 5.94 -9.63
N PRO A 61 -9.47 6.46 -8.70
CA PRO A 61 -8.03 6.55 -8.93
C PRO A 61 -7.36 5.18 -9.12
N PRO A 62 -7.60 4.16 -8.30
CA PRO A 62 -7.05 2.83 -8.53
C PRO A 62 -7.49 2.23 -9.87
N LEU A 63 -8.74 2.43 -10.26
CA LEU A 63 -9.25 1.92 -11.53
C LEU A 63 -8.61 2.63 -12.74
N CYS A 64 -8.34 3.92 -12.62
CA CYS A 64 -7.59 4.68 -13.63
C CYS A 64 -6.15 4.17 -13.76
N THR A 65 -5.47 3.91 -12.64
CA THR A 65 -4.11 3.35 -12.60
C THR A 65 -4.06 1.94 -13.18
N ALA A 66 -5.05 1.10 -12.90
CA ALA A 66 -5.18 -0.21 -13.54
C ALA A 66 -5.34 -0.06 -15.06
N GLY A 67 -6.15 0.88 -15.53
CA GLY A 67 -6.30 1.22 -16.95
C GLY A 67 -5.00 1.71 -17.60
N TYR A 68 -4.17 2.44 -16.86
CA TYR A 68 -2.83 2.84 -17.31
C TYR A 68 -1.90 1.63 -17.43
N GLY A 69 -1.84 0.77 -16.39
CA GLY A 69 -1.04 -0.44 -16.40
C GLY A 69 -1.36 -1.35 -17.60
N LEU A 70 -2.65 -1.52 -17.90
CA LEU A 70 -3.10 -2.30 -19.06
C LEU A 70 -2.69 -1.65 -20.39
N ALA A 71 -2.82 -0.32 -20.51
CA ALA A 71 -2.45 0.41 -21.73
C ALA A 71 -0.94 0.37 -22.01
N ARG A 72 -0.12 0.27 -20.97
CA ARG A 72 1.37 0.25 -21.05
C ARG A 72 1.96 -1.16 -20.92
N HIS A 73 1.14 -2.20 -20.95
CA HIS A 73 1.55 -3.60 -20.79
C HIS A 73 2.35 -3.86 -19.48
N ARG A 74 2.06 -3.09 -18.42
CA ARG A 74 2.67 -3.20 -17.10
C ARG A 74 1.69 -3.93 -16.17
N LEU A 75 1.80 -5.27 -16.17
CA LEU A 75 0.93 -6.13 -15.36
C LEU A 75 1.12 -5.95 -13.85
N ASP A 76 2.30 -5.51 -13.43
CA ASP A 76 2.60 -5.12 -12.04
C ASP A 76 1.72 -3.92 -11.59
N TYR A 77 1.64 -2.87 -12.41
CA TYR A 77 0.78 -1.71 -12.12
C TYR A 77 -0.70 -2.07 -12.19
N PHE A 78 -1.08 -2.87 -13.20
CA PHE A 78 -2.45 -3.35 -13.32
C PHE A 78 -2.88 -4.15 -12.10
N GLY A 79 -2.08 -5.14 -11.69
CA GLY A 79 -2.37 -6.03 -10.57
C GLY A 79 -2.45 -5.28 -9.25
N GLY A 80 -1.45 -4.43 -8.94
CA GLY A 80 -1.41 -3.64 -7.71
C GLY A 80 -2.59 -2.67 -7.59
N ALA A 81 -2.90 -1.94 -8.66
CA ALA A 81 -4.02 -1.00 -8.65
C ALA A 81 -5.39 -1.69 -8.60
N LEU A 82 -5.55 -2.82 -9.31
CA LEU A 82 -6.77 -3.62 -9.23
C LEU A 82 -6.98 -4.19 -7.82
N TYR A 83 -5.90 -4.61 -7.18
CA TYR A 83 -5.90 -5.08 -5.81
C TYR A 83 -6.35 -3.98 -4.84
N LEU A 84 -5.80 -2.76 -4.95
CA LEU A 84 -6.25 -1.62 -4.17
C LEU A 84 -7.75 -1.31 -4.39
N PHE A 85 -8.22 -1.38 -5.64
CA PHE A 85 -9.64 -1.21 -5.96
C PHE A 85 -10.52 -2.23 -5.22
N PHE A 86 -10.13 -3.51 -5.20
CA PHE A 86 -10.86 -4.55 -4.49
C PHE A 86 -10.90 -4.32 -2.99
N ILE A 87 -9.77 -3.95 -2.37
CA ILE A 87 -9.69 -3.64 -0.95
C ILE A 87 -10.63 -2.50 -0.61
N ASN A 88 -10.54 -1.38 -1.33
CA ASN A 88 -11.38 -0.21 -1.09
C ASN A 88 -12.87 -0.56 -1.24
N SER A 89 -13.24 -1.28 -2.30
CA SER A 89 -14.62 -1.73 -2.52
C SER A 89 -15.12 -2.58 -1.35
N PHE A 90 -14.28 -3.50 -0.87
CA PHE A 90 -14.63 -4.37 0.23
C PHE A 90 -14.86 -3.59 1.54
N PHE A 91 -13.94 -2.71 1.92
CA PHE A 91 -14.06 -1.96 3.17
C PHE A 91 -15.21 -0.95 3.14
N ILE A 92 -15.52 -0.37 1.98
CA ILE A 92 -16.74 0.43 1.78
C ILE A 92 -18.00 -0.42 2.01
N CYS A 93 -18.08 -1.61 1.40
CA CYS A 93 -19.21 -2.52 1.59
C CYS A 93 -19.32 -2.99 3.05
N LEU A 94 -18.19 -3.31 3.69
CA LEU A 94 -18.16 -3.71 5.10
C LEU A 94 -18.70 -2.59 6.00
N ALA A 95 -18.26 -1.36 5.80
CA ALA A 95 -18.74 -0.20 6.51
C ALA A 95 -20.27 -0.03 6.34
N ALA A 96 -20.77 -0.15 5.11
CA ALA A 96 -22.20 -0.09 4.82
C ALA A 96 -22.99 -1.18 5.56
N ILE A 97 -22.52 -2.43 5.52
CA ILE A 97 -23.17 -3.54 6.21
C ILE A 97 -23.23 -3.31 7.73
N VAL A 98 -22.13 -2.85 8.32
CA VAL A 98 -22.05 -2.57 9.76
C VAL A 98 -23.07 -1.50 10.16
N VAL A 99 -23.13 -0.39 9.43
CA VAL A 99 -24.06 0.71 9.73
C VAL A 99 -25.50 0.27 9.54
N LEU A 100 -25.83 -0.41 8.43
CA LEU A 100 -27.20 -0.90 8.18
C LEU A 100 -27.66 -1.88 9.26
N LYS A 101 -26.76 -2.75 9.71
CA LYS A 101 -27.06 -3.68 10.82
C LYS A 101 -27.27 -2.95 12.14
N PHE A 102 -26.46 -1.91 12.40
CA PHE A 102 -26.60 -1.10 13.62
C PHE A 102 -27.91 -0.28 13.64
N LEU A 103 -28.28 0.30 12.50
CA LEU A 103 -29.51 1.12 12.36
C LEU A 103 -30.81 0.29 12.40
N ARG A 104 -30.74 -1.05 12.34
CA ARG A 104 -31.90 -1.94 12.37
C ARG A 104 -33.04 -1.49 11.44
N LEU A 105 -32.69 -1.07 10.22
CA LEU A 105 -33.67 -0.58 9.26
C LEU A 105 -34.77 -1.64 9.01
N PRO A 106 -36.07 -1.24 9.00
CA PRO A 106 -37.15 -2.18 8.75
C PRO A 106 -37.02 -2.73 7.32
N HIS A 107 -37.20 -4.05 7.22
CA HIS A 107 -37.30 -4.72 5.93
C HIS A 107 -38.67 -4.41 5.31
N GLY A 108 -38.70 -4.19 3.99
CA GLY A 108 -39.98 -4.02 3.28
C GLY A 108 -40.93 -5.22 3.52
N ASN A 109 -42.20 -4.93 3.76
CA ASN A 109 -43.20 -5.92 4.20
C ASN A 109 -43.63 -6.96 3.15
N ASP A 110 -43.12 -6.87 1.91
CA ASP A 110 -43.63 -7.68 0.79
C ASP A 110 -42.84 -8.98 0.50
N ILE A 111 -41.87 -9.34 1.37
CA ILE A 111 -41.02 -10.50 1.09
C ILE A 111 -41.41 -11.68 1.97
N SER A 112 -41.67 -12.84 1.33
CA SER A 112 -42.03 -14.05 2.08
C SER A 112 -40.89 -14.50 3.01
N PRO A 113 -41.18 -15.09 4.20
CA PRO A 113 -40.17 -15.52 5.17
C PRO A 113 -39.15 -16.52 4.61
N LYS A 114 -39.55 -17.34 3.62
CA LYS A 114 -38.65 -18.29 2.93
C LYS A 114 -37.69 -17.57 1.99
N ALA A 115 -38.14 -16.54 1.27
CA ALA A 115 -37.29 -15.72 0.40
C ALA A 115 -36.30 -14.89 1.23
N LEU A 116 -36.72 -14.32 2.36
CA LEU A 116 -35.86 -13.62 3.29
C LEU A 116 -34.72 -14.52 3.80
N LYS A 117 -34.99 -15.75 4.22
CA LYS A 117 -33.93 -16.70 4.64
C LYS A 117 -32.95 -17.00 3.52
N LYS A 118 -33.43 -17.17 2.29
CA LYS A 118 -32.55 -17.41 1.11
C LYS A 118 -31.68 -16.20 0.81
N ILE A 119 -32.25 -15.00 0.86
CA ILE A 119 -31.53 -13.74 0.65
C ILE A 119 -30.44 -13.56 1.71
N HIS A 120 -30.77 -13.69 3.00
CA HIS A 120 -29.79 -13.57 4.07
C HIS A 120 -28.66 -14.59 3.96
N ARG A 121 -28.99 -15.86 3.60
CA ARG A 121 -27.98 -16.89 3.38
C ARG A 121 -27.05 -16.56 2.22
N ASN A 122 -27.58 -16.06 1.10
CA ASN A 122 -26.78 -15.69 -0.05
C ASN A 122 -25.89 -14.45 0.25
N ILE A 123 -26.44 -13.44 0.94
CA ILE A 123 -25.68 -12.28 1.38
C ILE A 123 -24.56 -12.73 2.34
N ALA A 124 -24.88 -13.55 3.34
CA ALA A 124 -23.88 -14.06 4.28
C ALA A 124 -22.77 -14.86 3.55
N PHE A 125 -23.15 -15.71 2.60
CA PHE A 125 -22.20 -16.49 1.81
C PHE A 125 -21.27 -15.60 0.98
N ILE A 126 -21.80 -14.62 0.27
CA ILE A 126 -21.02 -13.65 -0.50
C ILE A 126 -20.13 -12.83 0.42
N THR A 127 -20.66 -12.39 1.57
CA THR A 127 -19.87 -11.63 2.56
C THR A 127 -18.69 -12.45 3.08
N VAL A 128 -18.90 -13.72 3.42
CA VAL A 128 -17.83 -14.59 3.92
C VAL A 128 -16.78 -14.83 2.83
N ILE A 129 -17.19 -15.11 1.60
CA ILE A 129 -16.27 -15.33 0.47
C ILE A 129 -15.43 -14.07 0.19
N THR A 130 -16.02 -12.88 0.30
CA THR A 130 -15.28 -11.62 0.08
C THR A 130 -14.47 -11.22 1.31
N MET A 131 -14.92 -11.57 2.51
CA MET A 131 -14.27 -11.18 3.77
C MET A 131 -12.97 -11.95 4.02
N LEU A 132 -12.95 -13.26 3.74
CA LEU A 132 -11.77 -14.10 3.98
C LEU A 132 -10.52 -13.63 3.23
N PRO A 133 -10.55 -13.44 1.89
CA PRO A 133 -9.41 -12.90 1.16
C PRO A 133 -8.99 -11.51 1.67
N SER A 134 -9.97 -10.64 1.95
CA SER A 134 -9.69 -9.26 2.36
C SER A 134 -9.07 -9.16 3.74
N ILE A 135 -9.45 -10.02 4.68
CA ILE A 135 -8.77 -10.11 5.99
C ILE A 135 -7.32 -10.55 5.80
N TYR A 136 -7.10 -11.58 4.97
CA TYR A 136 -5.74 -12.04 4.66
C TYR A 136 -4.91 -10.93 4.03
N LEU A 137 -5.46 -10.25 3.03
CA LEU A 137 -4.81 -9.16 2.33
C LEU A 137 -4.56 -7.95 3.24
N GLY A 138 -5.55 -7.60 4.07
CA GLY A 138 -5.42 -6.53 5.07
C GLY A 138 -4.32 -6.84 6.10
N TYR A 139 -4.24 -8.09 6.56
CA TYR A 139 -3.16 -8.53 7.46
C TYR A 139 -1.78 -8.40 6.79
N ASP A 140 -1.65 -8.83 5.53
CA ASP A 140 -0.40 -8.73 4.77
C ASP A 140 0.05 -7.27 4.61
N ILE A 141 -0.88 -6.36 4.29
CA ILE A 141 -0.59 -4.92 4.18
C ILE A 141 -0.12 -4.34 5.51
N VAL A 142 -0.84 -4.64 6.60
CA VAL A 142 -0.48 -4.15 7.94
C VAL A 142 0.90 -4.67 8.32
N LYS A 143 1.16 -5.96 8.10
CA LYS A 143 2.46 -6.57 8.37
C LYS A 143 3.57 -5.91 7.57
N LYS A 144 3.43 -5.74 6.26
CA LYS A 144 4.41 -5.05 5.40
C LYS A 144 4.66 -3.62 5.84
N THR A 145 3.62 -2.91 6.25
CA THR A 145 3.74 -1.53 6.76
C THR A 145 4.52 -1.49 8.07
N MET A 146 4.25 -2.42 8.98
CA MET A 146 5.00 -2.55 10.24
C MET A 146 6.46 -2.94 9.98
N ASP A 147 6.70 -3.92 9.12
CA ASP A 147 8.06 -4.35 8.76
C ASP A 147 8.85 -3.18 8.12
N ASN A 148 8.22 -2.41 7.22
CA ASN A 148 8.85 -1.24 6.62
C ASN A 148 9.17 -0.17 7.67
N SER A 149 8.26 0.12 8.59
CA SER A 149 8.50 1.08 9.69
C SER A 149 9.60 0.60 10.63
N SER A 150 9.65 -0.69 10.94
CA SER A 150 10.70 -1.30 11.74
C SER A 150 12.07 -1.24 11.05
N ALA A 151 12.10 -1.46 9.72
CA ALA A 151 13.32 -1.36 8.92
C ALA A 151 13.85 0.08 8.84
N GLU A 152 12.96 1.06 8.67
CA GLU A 152 13.32 2.49 8.72
C GLU A 152 13.94 2.86 10.07
N LYS A 153 13.32 2.41 11.17
CA LYS A 153 13.80 2.64 12.53
C LYS A 153 15.15 1.97 12.74
N PHE A 154 15.31 0.71 12.33
CA PHE A 154 16.57 -0.01 12.40
C PHE A 154 17.69 0.74 11.64
N ILE A 155 17.43 1.19 10.41
CA ILE A 155 18.42 1.95 9.63
C ILE A 155 18.79 3.24 10.36
N THR A 156 17.81 3.98 10.89
CA THR A 156 18.06 5.26 11.57
C THR A 156 18.86 5.10 12.85
N GLU A 157 18.63 4.03 13.62
CA GLU A 157 19.28 3.82 14.93
C GLU A 157 20.66 3.16 14.80
N ASN A 158 20.92 2.37 13.75
CA ASN A 158 22.11 1.53 13.66
C ASN A 158 23.11 1.94 12.58
N PHE A 159 22.78 2.90 11.71
CA PHE A 159 23.66 3.32 10.63
C PHE A 159 24.25 4.73 10.83
N ASP A 160 24.37 5.16 12.07
CA ASP A 160 25.06 6.41 12.43
C ASP A 160 26.55 6.10 12.72
N PHE A 161 27.34 5.97 11.65
CA PHE A 161 28.78 5.71 11.73
C PHE A 161 29.59 6.96 11.39
N ASP A 162 30.56 7.30 12.25
CA ASP A 162 31.47 8.43 12.02
C ASP A 162 32.21 8.32 10.67
N GLY A 163 32.00 9.32 9.81
CA GLY A 163 32.62 9.37 8.47
C GLY A 163 31.96 8.50 7.42
N THR A 164 30.71 8.08 7.66
CA THR A 164 29.91 7.29 6.69
C THR A 164 28.54 7.94 6.52
N GLN A 165 28.07 8.05 5.29
CA GLN A 165 26.75 8.58 4.96
C GLN A 165 25.91 7.55 4.19
N ILE A 166 24.62 7.48 4.49
CA ILE A 166 23.67 6.70 3.73
C ILE A 166 23.33 7.48 2.44
N VAL A 167 23.69 6.93 1.29
CA VAL A 167 23.39 7.52 -0.03
C VAL A 167 22.02 7.04 -0.52
N GLN A 168 21.74 5.75 -0.32
CA GLN A 168 20.50 5.14 -0.75
C GLN A 168 20.08 4.05 0.22
N LYS A 169 18.78 3.95 0.45
CA LYS A 169 18.17 2.84 1.18
C LYS A 169 16.99 2.31 0.39
N THR A 170 16.87 0.99 0.31
CA THR A 170 15.76 0.29 -0.34
C THR A 170 15.29 -0.83 0.58
N ILE A 171 14.00 -0.81 0.91
CA ILE A 171 13.38 -1.82 1.75
C ILE A 171 12.39 -2.59 0.88
N ASP A 172 12.71 -3.84 0.56
CA ASP A 172 11.85 -4.76 -0.20
C ASP A 172 11.21 -5.76 0.77
N THR A 173 9.98 -5.45 1.18
CA THR A 173 9.22 -6.29 2.12
C THR A 173 8.75 -7.60 1.49
N ASP A 174 8.62 -7.67 0.17
CA ASP A 174 8.22 -8.87 -0.55
C ASP A 174 9.37 -9.89 -0.61
N LYS A 175 10.58 -9.40 -0.90
CA LYS A 175 11.81 -10.22 -0.91
C LYS A 175 12.44 -10.35 0.48
N ARG A 176 11.88 -9.65 1.47
CA ARG A 176 12.44 -9.56 2.83
C ARG A 176 13.92 -9.14 2.80
N MET A 177 14.21 -8.06 2.10
CA MET A 177 15.56 -7.56 1.89
C MET A 177 15.66 -6.07 2.21
N ILE A 178 16.71 -5.71 2.94
CA ILE A 178 17.05 -4.32 3.24
C ILE A 178 18.40 -4.05 2.57
N GLU A 179 18.41 -3.14 1.60
CA GLU A 179 19.60 -2.70 0.92
C GLU A 179 19.97 -1.29 1.39
N VAL A 180 21.20 -1.12 1.84
CA VAL A 180 21.72 0.17 2.29
C VAL A 180 23.01 0.44 1.53
N ALA A 181 23.04 1.52 0.76
CA ALA A 181 24.24 2.00 0.08
C ALA A 181 24.92 3.08 0.94
N LEU A 182 26.15 2.85 1.29
CA LEU A 182 26.96 3.69 2.14
C LEU A 182 28.14 4.30 1.37
N LEU A 183 28.41 5.56 1.67
CA LEU A 183 29.57 6.29 1.16
C LEU A 183 30.46 6.70 2.33
N GLY A 184 31.75 6.39 2.27
CA GLY A 184 32.73 6.77 3.28
C GLY A 184 33.55 5.60 3.81
N LYS A 185 33.89 5.64 5.11
CA LYS A 185 34.75 4.64 5.74
C LYS A 185 34.13 3.25 5.70
N LYS A 186 34.93 2.25 5.37
CA LYS A 186 34.47 0.86 5.26
C LYS A 186 34.08 0.27 6.62
N ILE A 187 32.86 -0.26 6.69
CA ILE A 187 32.37 -0.98 7.85
C ILE A 187 32.99 -2.38 7.87
N SER A 188 33.38 -2.82 9.05
CA SER A 188 33.99 -4.15 9.26
C SER A 188 32.97 -5.27 8.99
N THR A 189 33.49 -6.42 8.55
CA THR A 189 32.64 -7.62 8.39
C THR A 189 32.08 -8.12 9.72
N ALA A 190 32.71 -7.78 10.84
CA ALA A 190 32.20 -8.06 12.18
C ALA A 190 30.95 -7.21 12.49
N ASP A 191 31.00 -5.90 12.18
CA ASP A 191 29.90 -4.97 12.38
C ASP A 191 28.71 -5.33 11.47
N THR A 192 28.98 -5.73 10.23
CA THR A 192 27.91 -6.20 9.31
C THR A 192 27.18 -7.43 9.86
N LYS A 193 27.91 -8.36 10.48
CA LYS A 193 27.30 -9.54 11.13
C LYS A 193 26.52 -9.16 12.39
N ALA A 194 27.04 -8.22 13.17
CA ALA A 194 26.33 -7.69 14.34
C ALA A 194 25.01 -7.03 13.92
N LEU A 195 25.03 -6.14 12.91
CA LEU A 195 23.85 -5.52 12.34
C LEU A 195 22.82 -6.55 11.83
N GLN A 196 23.27 -7.61 11.15
CA GLN A 196 22.37 -8.68 10.70
C GLN A 196 21.73 -9.43 11.89
N SER A 197 22.41 -9.57 13.01
CA SER A 197 21.85 -10.20 14.21
C SER A 197 20.87 -9.30 14.96
N GLU A 198 21.09 -7.98 14.93
CA GLU A 198 20.21 -6.97 15.54
C GLU A 198 18.87 -6.82 14.84
N LEU A 199 18.75 -7.17 13.55
CA LEU A 199 17.45 -7.20 12.85
C LEU A 199 16.39 -8.01 13.61
N LYS A 200 16.80 -9.04 14.36
CA LYS A 200 15.87 -9.83 15.18
C LYS A 200 15.21 -9.02 16.30
N ALA A 201 15.92 -8.06 16.88
CA ALA A 201 15.39 -7.19 17.93
C ALA A 201 14.29 -6.25 17.40
N PHE A 202 14.34 -5.93 16.11
CA PHE A 202 13.34 -5.11 15.42
C PHE A 202 12.20 -5.93 14.79
N GLY A 203 12.14 -7.26 15.05
CA GLY A 203 11.14 -8.14 14.47
C GLY A 203 11.42 -8.52 13.01
N LEU A 204 12.59 -8.20 12.49
CA LEU A 204 13.02 -8.42 11.10
C LEU A 204 14.00 -9.59 10.95
N GLY A 205 13.88 -10.62 11.80
CA GLY A 205 14.81 -11.75 11.83
C GLY A 205 14.87 -12.55 10.53
N ASP A 206 13.82 -12.49 9.72
CA ASP A 206 13.72 -13.17 8.42
C ASP A 206 14.26 -12.29 7.25
N TYR A 207 14.69 -11.07 7.56
CA TYR A 207 15.19 -10.14 6.55
C TYR A 207 16.68 -10.29 6.33
N LYS A 208 17.11 -10.16 5.08
CA LYS A 208 18.51 -10.14 4.68
C LYS A 208 18.98 -8.69 4.54
N LEU A 209 20.05 -8.35 5.23
CA LEU A 209 20.72 -7.06 5.09
C LEU A 209 21.79 -7.13 4.02
N VAL A 210 21.71 -6.26 3.03
CA VAL A 210 22.71 -6.09 1.97
C VAL A 210 23.29 -4.69 2.10
N ILE A 211 24.58 -4.61 2.40
CA ILE A 211 25.30 -3.33 2.51
C ILE A 211 26.24 -3.21 1.32
N THR A 212 26.00 -2.19 0.51
CA THR A 212 26.88 -1.80 -0.59
C THR A 212 27.68 -0.59 -0.16
N GLN A 213 29.01 -0.65 -0.25
CA GLN A 213 29.89 0.44 0.19
C GLN A 213 30.76 0.93 -0.96
N THR A 214 30.83 2.25 -1.08
CA THR A 214 31.78 2.93 -1.95
C THR A 214 32.75 3.70 -1.08
N GLU A 215 34.03 3.35 -1.17
CA GLU A 215 35.08 4.07 -0.46
C GLU A 215 35.31 5.41 -1.18
N VAL A 216 35.29 6.49 -0.42
CA VAL A 216 35.84 7.78 -0.89
C VAL A 216 37.25 7.84 -0.38
N GLU A 217 38.23 7.69 -1.28
CA GLU A 217 39.60 8.04 -0.94
C GLU A 217 39.63 9.51 -0.50
N SER A 218 40.26 9.76 0.63
CA SER A 218 40.39 11.09 1.21
C SER A 218 41.12 12.00 0.20
N GLY A 219 40.35 12.78 -0.55
CA GLY A 219 40.85 13.65 -1.60
C GLY A 219 39.85 13.96 -2.71
N VAL A 220 38.75 13.24 -2.79
CA VAL A 220 37.70 13.50 -3.81
C VAL A 220 36.82 14.65 -3.34
N THR A 221 36.82 15.74 -4.12
CA THR A 221 35.96 16.90 -3.85
C THR A 221 34.54 16.63 -4.27
N ALA A 222 33.55 17.35 -3.68
CA ALA A 222 32.13 17.23 -4.02
C ALA A 222 31.87 17.31 -5.53
N ASP A 223 32.60 18.15 -6.25
CA ASP A 223 32.54 18.33 -7.71
C ASP A 223 32.95 17.07 -8.52
N GLU A 224 33.86 16.26 -7.98
CA GLU A 224 34.26 15.01 -8.63
C GLU A 224 33.25 13.89 -8.43
N VAL A 225 32.57 13.87 -7.27
CA VAL A 225 31.48 12.95 -7.00
C VAL A 225 30.28 13.25 -7.91
N GLU A 226 29.94 14.53 -8.11
CA GLU A 226 28.88 14.96 -9.01
C GLU A 226 29.16 14.55 -10.47
N LYS A 227 30.40 14.71 -10.94
CA LYS A 227 30.83 14.26 -12.27
C LYS A 227 30.82 12.73 -12.44
N MET A 228 31.08 11.97 -11.38
CA MET A 228 30.99 10.50 -11.41
C MET A 228 29.54 10.01 -11.44
N LEU A 229 28.63 10.70 -10.78
CA LEU A 229 27.19 10.40 -10.80
C LEU A 229 26.57 10.71 -12.17
N GLU A 230 26.95 11.82 -12.81
CA GLU A 230 26.51 12.17 -14.17
C GLU A 230 27.00 11.20 -15.25
N LYS A 231 28.13 10.56 -15.04
CA LYS A 231 28.71 9.62 -16.01
C LYS A 231 28.09 8.24 -16.01
N ASN A 232 27.35 7.91 -14.92
CA ASN A 232 26.69 6.60 -14.72
C ASN A 232 25.15 6.68 -14.78
N ALA A 233 24.57 7.84 -15.13
CA ALA A 233 23.17 8.06 -15.40
C ALA A 233 22.88 8.00 -16.90
#